data_1935dd0b1e348fac9a55cd753992a136
#
_entry.id   1935dd0b1e348fac9a55cd753992a136
#
_cell.length_a   1.000
_cell.length_b   1.000
_cell.length_c   1.000
_cell.angle_alpha   90.00
_cell.angle_beta   90.00
_cell.angle_gamma   90.00
#
_symmetry.space_group_name_H-M   'P 1'
#
loop_
_entity.id
_entity.type
_entity.pdbx_description
1 polymer ?
#
loop_
_entity_poly.entity_id
_entity_poly.type
_entity_poly.pdbx_seq_one_letter_code
_entity_poly.pdbx_strand_id
1 'polypeptide(L)'
;MSLTQGKQATRQAARRAAAEAQARLMRERLERDRRCAALGVQVLSALRERDELVQRCERQAGRALRALVVDEGVGVAEATQWCAGSVTTREVARLRRVAETPSGVRDP
;
A
#
# COMPACT_ATOMS: atom_id res chain seq x y z
N MET A 1 -35.70 -46.24 32.12
CA MET A 1 -34.46 -45.38 31.97
C MET A 1 -34.23 -44.62 33.26
N SER A 2 -33.01 -44.57 33.73
CA SER A 2 -32.66 -43.76 34.88
C SER A 2 -32.59 -42.31 34.51
N LEU A 3 -32.87 -41.43 35.48
CA LEU A 3 -32.70 -39.98 35.28
C LEU A 3 -31.29 -39.59 34.86
N THR A 4 -30.30 -40.36 35.34
CA THR A 4 -28.88 -40.14 35.02
C THR A 4 -28.60 -40.32 33.52
N GLN A 5 -29.15 -41.36 32.90
CA GLN A 5 -29.02 -41.59 31.45
C GLN A 5 -29.64 -40.51 30.63
N GLY A 6 -30.83 -40.01 31.04
CA GLY A 6 -31.45 -38.88 30.37
C GLY A 6 -30.63 -37.62 30.44
N LYS A 7 -30.02 -37.31 31.60
CA LYS A 7 -29.14 -36.16 31.77
C LYS A 7 -27.86 -36.27 30.93
N GLN A 8 -27.29 -37.45 30.83
CA GLN A 8 -26.09 -37.67 30.00
C GLN A 8 -26.40 -37.48 28.52
N ALA A 9 -27.53 -38.02 28.06
CA ALA A 9 -27.94 -37.87 26.68
C ALA A 9 -28.18 -36.39 26.35
N THR A 10 -28.81 -35.62 27.24
CA THR A 10 -29.02 -34.18 27.08
C THR A 10 -27.72 -33.43 27.02
N ARG A 11 -26.73 -33.76 27.88
CA ARG A 11 -25.44 -33.14 27.89
C ARG A 11 -24.63 -33.42 26.60
N GLN A 12 -24.71 -34.67 26.11
CA GLN A 12 -24.07 -35.03 24.85
C GLN A 12 -24.68 -34.28 23.66
N ALA A 13 -26.00 -34.15 23.61
CA ALA A 13 -26.66 -33.42 22.58
C ALA A 13 -26.26 -31.95 22.61
N ALA A 14 -26.17 -31.37 23.81
CA ALA A 14 -25.73 -29.97 23.97
C ALA A 14 -24.28 -29.80 23.52
N ARG A 15 -23.38 -30.73 23.86
CA ARG A 15 -21.99 -30.68 23.42
C ARG A 15 -21.86 -30.75 21.90
N ARG A 16 -22.62 -31.61 21.24
CA ARG A 16 -22.63 -31.72 19.77
C ARG A 16 -23.13 -30.44 19.13
N ALA A 17 -24.22 -29.91 19.64
CA ALA A 17 -24.78 -28.66 19.10
C ALA A 17 -23.81 -27.50 19.26
N ALA A 18 -23.15 -27.39 20.43
CA ALA A 18 -22.14 -26.36 20.68
C ALA A 18 -20.94 -26.54 19.78
N ALA A 19 -20.46 -27.78 19.61
CA ALA A 19 -19.31 -28.07 18.75
C ALA A 19 -19.59 -27.71 17.29
N GLU A 20 -20.79 -28.03 16.79
CA GLU A 20 -21.20 -27.67 15.43
C GLU A 20 -21.29 -26.18 15.24
N ALA A 21 -21.89 -25.46 16.21
CA ALA A 21 -21.97 -24.00 16.16
C ALA A 21 -20.59 -23.35 16.19
N GLN A 22 -19.71 -23.84 17.07
CA GLN A 22 -18.34 -23.34 17.16
C GLN A 22 -17.55 -23.58 15.88
N ALA A 23 -17.67 -24.78 15.30
CA ALA A 23 -17.00 -25.10 14.04
C ALA A 23 -17.46 -24.17 12.91
N ARG A 24 -18.75 -23.87 12.85
CA ARG A 24 -19.30 -22.97 11.86
C ARG A 24 -18.76 -21.55 12.04
N LEU A 25 -18.74 -21.06 13.27
CA LEU A 25 -18.21 -19.73 13.59
C LEU A 25 -16.73 -19.64 13.25
N MET A 26 -15.97 -20.69 13.52
CA MET A 26 -14.53 -20.72 13.18
C MET A 26 -14.30 -20.68 11.66
N ARG A 27 -15.10 -21.44 10.91
CA ARG A 27 -15.03 -21.40 9.44
C ARG A 27 -15.36 -20.00 8.89
N GLU A 28 -16.42 -19.38 9.40
CA GLU A 28 -16.80 -18.04 8.99
C GLU A 28 -15.71 -17.00 9.27
N ARG A 29 -15.09 -17.10 10.45
CA ARG A 29 -13.96 -16.23 10.82
C ARG A 29 -12.78 -16.43 9.89
N LEU A 30 -12.45 -17.68 9.59
CA LEU A 30 -11.33 -17.98 8.71
C LEU A 30 -11.57 -17.43 7.29
N GLU A 31 -12.77 -17.59 6.77
CA GLU A 31 -13.13 -17.04 5.46
C GLU A 31 -13.07 -15.52 5.45
N ARG A 32 -13.55 -14.90 6.52
CA ARG A 32 -13.46 -13.44 6.67
C ARG A 32 -12.01 -12.98 6.72
N ASP A 33 -11.18 -13.68 7.51
CA ASP A 33 -9.77 -13.34 7.63
C ASP A 33 -9.04 -13.45 6.29
N ARG A 34 -9.37 -14.45 5.49
CA ARG A 34 -8.83 -14.59 4.14
C ARG A 34 -9.21 -13.42 3.24
N ARG A 35 -10.48 -13.00 3.29
CA ARG A 35 -10.95 -11.83 2.52
C ARG A 35 -10.23 -10.56 2.98
N CYS A 36 -10.12 -10.37 4.29
CA CYS A 36 -9.42 -9.21 4.84
C CYS A 36 -7.94 -9.19 4.45
N ALA A 37 -7.29 -10.34 4.51
CA ALA A 37 -5.89 -10.45 4.09
C ALA A 37 -5.71 -10.11 2.60
N ALA A 38 -6.58 -10.61 1.75
CA ALA A 38 -6.53 -10.30 0.31
C ALA A 38 -6.74 -8.82 0.04
N LEU A 39 -7.70 -8.21 0.72
CA LEU A 39 -7.97 -6.78 0.59
C LEU A 39 -6.80 -5.94 1.10
N GLY A 40 -6.18 -6.36 2.20
CA GLY A 40 -4.98 -5.69 2.70
C GLY A 40 -3.84 -5.70 1.69
N VAL A 41 -3.62 -6.82 1.01
CA VAL A 41 -2.63 -6.91 -0.07
C VAL A 41 -2.98 -5.95 -1.21
N GLN A 42 -4.25 -5.87 -1.60
CA GLN A 42 -4.69 -4.94 -2.65
C GLN A 42 -4.39 -3.48 -2.28
N VAL A 43 -4.68 -3.10 -1.03
CA VAL A 43 -4.39 -1.75 -0.55
C VAL A 43 -2.90 -1.45 -0.63
N LEU A 44 -2.07 -2.31 -0.06
CA LEU A 44 -0.63 -2.09 -0.04
C LEU A 44 -0.03 -2.09 -1.44
N SER A 45 -0.49 -2.99 -2.31
CA SER A 45 -0.02 -3.03 -3.70
C SER A 45 -0.32 -1.74 -4.45
N ALA A 46 -1.55 -1.24 -4.31
CA ALA A 46 -1.95 0.01 -4.95
C ALA A 46 -1.13 1.21 -4.45
N LEU A 47 -0.89 1.27 -3.13
CA LEU A 47 -0.12 2.36 -2.55
C LEU A 47 1.35 2.31 -2.99
N ARG A 48 1.93 1.14 -3.08
CA ARG A 48 3.31 0.98 -3.55
C ARG A 48 3.44 1.33 -5.03
N GLU A 49 2.50 0.91 -5.85
CA GLU A 49 2.45 1.29 -7.28
C GLU A 49 2.36 2.80 -7.44
N ARG A 50 1.53 3.45 -6.62
CA ARG A 50 1.42 4.91 -6.61
C ARG A 50 2.76 5.55 -6.30
N ASP A 51 3.43 5.08 -5.24
CA ASP A 51 4.71 5.65 -4.81
C ASP A 51 5.79 5.47 -5.87
N GLU A 52 5.85 4.31 -6.51
CA GLU A 52 6.79 4.04 -7.60
C GLU A 52 6.52 4.94 -8.80
N LEU A 53 5.26 5.16 -9.14
CA LEU A 53 4.87 6.04 -10.24
C LEU A 53 5.27 7.49 -9.94
N VAL A 54 5.02 7.97 -8.72
CA VAL A 54 5.43 9.30 -8.30
C VAL A 54 6.95 9.46 -8.42
N GLN A 55 7.72 8.48 -7.94
CA GLN A 55 9.17 8.52 -8.02
C GLN A 55 9.67 8.59 -9.47
N ARG A 56 9.09 7.79 -10.36
CA ARG A 56 9.46 7.84 -11.78
C ARG A 56 9.14 9.19 -12.41
N CYS A 57 7.97 9.74 -12.12
CA CYS A 57 7.57 11.04 -12.64
C CYS A 57 8.46 12.14 -12.10
N GLU A 58 8.81 12.10 -10.83
CA GLU A 58 9.69 13.10 -10.23
C GLU A 58 11.10 13.03 -10.77
N ARG A 59 11.64 11.83 -11.01
CA ARG A 59 12.95 11.69 -11.63
C ARG A 59 12.95 12.22 -13.07
N GLN A 60 11.90 11.95 -13.82
CA GLN A 60 11.75 12.47 -15.18
C GLN A 60 11.69 13.99 -15.22
N ALA A 61 10.88 14.57 -14.34
CA ALA A 61 10.78 16.02 -14.20
C ALA A 61 12.13 16.65 -13.79
N GLY A 62 12.79 16.03 -12.84
CA GLY A 62 14.11 16.46 -12.37
C GLY A 62 15.17 16.43 -13.46
N ARG A 63 15.18 15.41 -14.29
CA ARG A 63 16.11 15.35 -15.44
C ARG A 63 15.85 16.46 -16.46
N ALA A 64 14.57 16.74 -16.72
CA ALA A 64 14.21 17.83 -17.64
C ALA A 64 14.59 19.18 -17.06
N LEU A 65 14.38 19.40 -15.77
CA LEU A 65 14.80 20.63 -15.09
C LEU A 65 16.30 20.78 -15.08
N ARG A 66 17.03 19.69 -14.89
CA ARG A 66 18.48 19.73 -14.99
C ARG A 66 18.96 20.11 -16.38
N ALA A 67 18.34 19.58 -17.41
CA ALA A 67 18.64 19.95 -18.79
C ALA A 67 18.40 21.44 -19.03
N LEU A 68 17.30 21.99 -18.50
CA LEU A 68 17.04 23.43 -18.60
C LEU A 68 18.11 24.27 -17.94
N VAL A 69 18.45 23.93 -16.71
CA VAL A 69 19.37 24.73 -15.90
C VAL A 69 20.83 24.54 -16.31
N VAL A 70 21.25 23.30 -16.53
CA VAL A 70 22.65 22.95 -16.81
C VAL A 70 22.96 23.02 -18.30
N ASP A 71 22.18 22.30 -19.11
CA ASP A 71 22.49 22.16 -20.53
C ASP A 71 22.14 23.42 -21.31
N GLU A 72 20.98 24.01 -21.03
CA GLU A 72 20.53 25.24 -21.70
C GLU A 72 21.00 26.51 -21.00
N GLY A 73 21.54 26.39 -19.79
CA GLY A 73 22.01 27.55 -19.03
C GLY A 73 20.93 28.48 -18.53
N VAL A 74 19.70 28.00 -18.40
CA VAL A 74 18.57 28.78 -17.92
C VAL A 74 18.67 28.95 -16.41
N GLY A 75 18.49 30.17 -15.91
CA GLY A 75 18.45 30.40 -14.47
C GLY A 75 17.26 29.70 -13.82
N VAL A 76 17.39 29.37 -12.54
CA VAL A 76 16.33 28.65 -11.81
C VAL A 76 15.00 29.41 -11.85
N ALA A 77 15.01 30.73 -11.67
CA ALA A 77 13.81 31.56 -11.74
C ALA A 77 13.15 31.50 -13.13
N GLU A 78 13.96 31.53 -14.18
CA GLU A 78 13.45 31.42 -15.55
C GLU A 78 12.90 30.00 -15.81
N ALA A 79 13.54 28.97 -15.27
CA ALA A 79 13.07 27.60 -15.39
C ALA A 79 11.63 27.45 -14.88
N THR A 80 11.27 28.12 -13.77
CA THR A 80 9.89 28.09 -13.25
C THR A 80 8.91 28.70 -14.26
N GLN A 81 9.32 29.70 -15.02
CA GLN A 81 8.49 30.33 -16.05
C GLN A 81 8.25 29.37 -17.22
N TRP A 82 9.28 28.62 -17.62
CA TRP A 82 9.12 27.59 -18.65
C TRP A 82 8.15 26.47 -18.21
N CYS A 83 7.98 26.28 -16.92
CA CYS A 83 7.02 25.36 -16.35
C CYS A 83 5.68 26.00 -16.01
N ALA A 84 5.38 27.15 -16.62
CA ALA A 84 4.13 27.90 -16.44
C ALA A 84 3.88 28.29 -14.97
N GLY A 85 4.93 28.47 -14.19
CA GLY A 85 4.81 28.78 -12.77
C GLY A 85 4.28 27.65 -11.90
N SER A 86 4.15 26.44 -12.44
CA SER A 86 3.62 25.30 -11.71
C SER A 86 4.59 24.71 -10.70
N VAL A 87 5.86 25.10 -10.80
CA VAL A 87 6.94 24.60 -9.91
C VAL A 87 7.61 25.79 -9.26
N THR A 88 7.83 25.72 -7.97
CA THR A 88 8.58 26.75 -7.25
C THR A 88 10.08 26.52 -7.41
N THR A 89 10.89 27.55 -7.11
CA THR A 89 12.35 27.40 -7.12
C THR A 89 12.83 26.33 -6.14
N ARG A 90 12.14 26.19 -5.02
CA ARG A 90 12.40 25.14 -4.02
C ARG A 90 12.14 23.75 -4.59
N GLU A 91 11.04 23.59 -5.33
CA GLU A 91 10.71 22.33 -5.98
C GLU A 91 11.68 21.98 -7.10
N VAL A 92 12.14 22.99 -7.86
CA VAL A 92 13.19 22.78 -8.87
C VAL A 92 14.42 22.15 -8.23
N ALA A 93 14.85 22.70 -7.10
CA ALA A 93 16.04 22.18 -6.37
C ALA A 93 15.79 20.75 -5.88
N ARG A 94 14.61 20.50 -5.31
CA ARG A 94 14.24 19.17 -4.80
C ARG A 94 14.18 18.13 -5.91
N LEU A 95 13.51 18.44 -7.02
CA LEU A 95 13.35 17.51 -8.14
C LEU A 95 14.67 17.21 -8.82
N ARG A 96 15.55 18.20 -8.93
CA ARG A 96 16.90 17.97 -9.46
C ARG A 96 17.69 17.00 -8.60
N ARG A 97 17.58 17.11 -7.28
CA ARG A 97 18.22 16.17 -6.35
C ARG A 97 17.67 14.76 -6.47
N VAL A 98 16.36 14.64 -6.65
CA VAL A 98 15.70 13.34 -6.88
C VAL A 98 16.26 12.67 -8.13
N ALA A 99 16.45 13.45 -9.20
CA ALA A 99 16.99 12.93 -10.45
C ALA A 99 18.44 12.48 -10.34
N GLU A 100 19.21 13.03 -9.41
CA GLU A 100 20.59 12.63 -9.14
C GLU A 100 20.68 11.33 -8.36
N THR A 101 19.60 10.93 -7.68
CA THR A 101 19.57 9.66 -6.95
C THR A 101 19.54 8.51 -7.96
N PRO A 102 20.49 7.55 -7.87
CA PRO A 102 20.54 6.45 -8.81
C PRO A 102 19.23 5.67 -8.81
N SER A 103 18.68 5.47 -10.03
CA SER A 103 17.48 4.67 -10.24
C SER A 103 17.80 3.21 -9.97
N GLY A 104 16.97 2.55 -9.17
CA GLY A 104 17.12 1.12 -8.90
C GLY A 104 18.09 0.79 -7.77
N VAL A 105 18.71 1.77 -7.12
CA VAL A 105 19.44 1.51 -5.90
C VAL A 105 18.39 1.29 -4.80
N ARG A 106 18.25 0.06 -4.42
CA ARG A 106 17.45 -0.30 -3.27
C ARG A 106 18.39 -0.83 -2.23
N ASP A 107 18.16 -0.39 -1.02
CA ASP A 107 18.85 -1.03 0.09
C ASP A 107 18.36 -2.47 0.17
N PRO A 108 19.28 -3.40 0.34
CA PRO A 108 18.94 -4.81 0.41
C PRO A 108 17.97 -5.13 1.53
#